data_835588eb5b1d2f81904bb7fe9326602a
#
_entry.id   835588eb5b1d2f81904bb7fe9326602a
#
_cell.length_a   1.000
_cell.length_b   1.000
_cell.length_c   1.000
_cell.angle_alpha   90.00
_cell.angle_beta   90.00
_cell.angle_gamma   90.00
#
_symmetry.space_group_name_H-M   'P 1'
#
loop_
_entity.id
_entity.type
_entity.pdbx_description
1 polymer ?
#
loop_
_entity_poly.entity_id
_entity_poly.type
_entity_poly.pdbx_seq_one_letter_code
_entity_poly.pdbx_strand_id
1 'polypeptide(L)' 'MRAYVLINVRPGKVRDVVAALSRMDGVQRADACWGQPDIFADVQTADEKGLNELVMDLIQKVDGVERTETHLVVA' A
#
# COMPACT_ATOMS: atom_id res chain seq x y z
N MET A 1 2.75 -14.86 -1.42
CA MET A 1 2.57 -13.93 -2.56
C MET A 1 3.04 -12.56 -2.17
N ARG A 2 3.94 -12.00 -2.95
CA ARG A 2 4.55 -10.72 -2.64
C ARG A 2 4.25 -9.71 -3.74
N ALA A 3 3.98 -8.47 -3.36
CA ALA A 3 3.65 -7.42 -4.31
C ALA A 3 4.18 -6.06 -3.83
N TYR A 4 4.34 -5.15 -4.77
CA TYR A 4 4.53 -3.74 -4.48
C TYR A 4 3.22 -3.02 -4.77
N VAL A 5 2.77 -2.24 -3.82
CA VAL A 5 1.60 -1.39 -3.99
C VAL A 5 2.08 0.05 -4.05
N LEU A 6 1.84 0.70 -5.17
CA LEU A 6 2.20 2.08 -5.42
C LEU A 6 0.98 2.94 -5.11
N ILE A 7 1.15 3.93 -4.25
CA ILE A 7 0.02 4.64 -3.68
C ILE A 7 0.16 6.14 -3.88
N ASN A 8 -0.88 6.74 -4.44
CA ASN A 8 -1.00 8.19 -4.53
C ASN A 8 -1.90 8.68 -3.40
N VAL A 9 -1.49 9.76 -2.76
CA VAL A 9 -2.10 10.24 -1.53
C VAL A 9 -2.46 11.72 -1.69
N ARG A 10 -3.58 12.11 -1.08
CA ARG A 10 -3.99 13.51 -1.03
C ARG A 10 -2.90 14.32 -0.31
N PRO A 11 -2.59 15.56 -0.80
CA PRO A 11 -1.59 16.41 -0.15
C PRO A 11 -1.85 16.57 1.34
N GLY A 12 -0.77 16.48 2.14
CA GLY A 12 -0.85 16.61 3.59
C GLY A 12 -1.18 15.33 4.34
N LYS A 13 -1.46 14.23 3.63
CA LYS A 13 -1.86 12.96 4.27
C LYS A 13 -0.79 11.87 4.24
N VAL A 14 0.36 12.14 3.64
CA VAL A 14 1.36 11.09 3.42
C VAL A 14 1.80 10.42 4.72
N ARG A 15 2.11 11.20 5.75
CA ARG A 15 2.57 10.63 7.02
C ARG A 15 1.49 9.81 7.71
N ASP A 16 0.25 10.28 7.68
CA ASP A 16 -0.86 9.56 8.28
C ASP A 16 -1.10 8.23 7.57
N VAL A 17 -1.01 8.24 6.24
CA VAL A 17 -1.19 7.03 5.45
C VAL A 17 -0.06 6.04 5.72
N VAL A 18 1.20 6.48 5.74
CA VAL A 18 2.33 5.60 6.06
C VAL A 18 2.13 4.96 7.44
N ALA A 19 1.72 5.75 8.43
CA ALA A 19 1.48 5.24 9.77
C ALA A 19 0.38 4.17 9.78
N ALA A 20 -0.71 4.41 9.05
CA ALA A 20 -1.81 3.44 8.95
C ALA A 20 -1.37 2.16 8.27
N LEU A 21 -0.65 2.27 7.13
CA LEU A 21 -0.16 1.11 6.40
C LEU A 21 0.80 0.28 7.25
N SER A 22 1.68 0.93 7.99
CA SER A 22 2.71 0.25 8.77
C SER A 22 2.14 -0.62 9.90
N ARG A 23 0.87 -0.40 10.26
CA ARG A 23 0.19 -1.21 11.29
C ARG A 23 -0.59 -2.38 10.70
N MET A 24 -0.67 -2.50 9.39
CA MET A 24 -1.45 -3.55 8.75
C MET A 24 -0.67 -4.85 8.66
N ASP A 25 -1.32 -5.96 8.97
CA ASP A 25 -0.77 -7.28 8.68
C ASP A 25 -0.61 -7.43 7.18
N GLY A 26 0.54 -7.95 6.76
CA GLY A 26 0.85 -8.11 5.34
C GLY A 26 1.68 -6.97 4.77
N VAL A 27 1.67 -5.80 5.37
CA VAL A 27 2.54 -4.70 4.95
C VAL A 27 3.90 -4.87 5.63
N GLN A 28 4.91 -5.22 4.83
CA GLN A 28 6.26 -5.41 5.34
C GLN A 28 6.97 -4.08 5.52
N ARG A 29 6.72 -3.15 4.61
CA ARG A 29 7.33 -1.83 4.63
C ARG A 29 6.52 -0.86 3.81
N ALA A 30 6.42 0.38 4.27
CA ALA A 30 5.79 1.46 3.52
C ALA A 30 6.71 2.67 3.56
N ASP A 31 7.20 3.07 2.40
CA ASP A 31 8.12 4.19 2.27
C ASP A 31 7.46 5.34 1.55
N ALA A 32 7.50 6.53 2.16
CA ALA A 32 7.12 7.76 1.49
C ALA A 32 8.28 8.24 0.63
N CYS A 33 8.00 8.67 -0.58
CA CYS A 33 9.02 9.10 -1.54
C CYS A 33 8.62 10.45 -2.13
N TRP A 34 9.62 11.19 -2.60
CA TRP A 34 9.36 12.37 -3.41
C TRP A 34 9.05 11.92 -4.84
N GLY A 35 8.02 12.50 -5.43
CA GLY A 35 7.61 12.18 -6.78
C GLY A 35 6.31 11.38 -6.81
N GLN A 36 6.03 10.77 -7.95
CA GLN A 36 4.83 9.96 -8.14
C GLN A 36 5.25 8.51 -8.39
N PRO A 37 4.64 7.54 -7.70
CA PRO A 37 3.65 7.71 -6.62
C PRO A 37 4.25 8.24 -5.32
N ASP A 38 3.40 8.58 -4.36
CA ASP A 38 3.84 9.13 -3.08
C ASP A 38 4.42 8.07 -2.14
N ILE A 39 3.89 6.86 -2.19
CA ILE A 39 4.26 5.78 -1.28
C ILE A 39 4.49 4.49 -2.06
N PHE A 40 5.55 3.77 -1.70
CA PHE A 40 5.80 2.41 -2.16
C PHE A 40 5.64 1.49 -0.96
N ALA A 41 4.69 0.56 -1.05
CA ALA A 41 4.48 -0.44 -0.01
C ALA A 41 4.91 -1.82 -0.50
N ASP A 42 5.71 -2.49 0.32
CA ASP A 42 6.11 -3.88 0.09
C ASP A 42 5.16 -4.74 0.91
N VAL A 43 4.37 -5.56 0.25
CA VAL A 43 3.35 -6.38 0.91
C VAL A 43 3.57 -7.86 0.64
N GLN A 44 3.18 -8.68 1.62
CA GLN A 44 3.22 -10.12 1.48
C GLN A 44 1.98 -10.73 2.10
N THR A 45 1.34 -11.63 1.34
CA THR A 45 0.13 -12.32 1.78
C THR A 45 0.26 -13.81 1.48
N ALA A 46 -0.62 -14.62 2.07
CA ALA A 46 -0.59 -16.07 1.84
C ALA A 46 -1.00 -16.42 0.40
N ASP A 47 -1.94 -15.67 -0.16
CA ASP A 47 -2.52 -15.97 -1.47
C ASP A 47 -3.11 -14.70 -2.12
N GLU A 48 -3.66 -14.88 -3.32
CA GLU A 48 -4.26 -13.78 -4.07
C GLU A 48 -5.48 -13.20 -3.36
N LYS A 49 -6.27 -14.04 -2.71
CA LYS A 49 -7.44 -13.56 -1.95
C LYS A 49 -7.00 -12.61 -0.84
N GLY A 50 -5.96 -13.00 -0.09
CA GLY A 50 -5.40 -12.15 0.95
C GLY A 50 -4.86 -10.84 0.41
N LEU A 51 -4.23 -10.88 -0.77
CA LEU A 51 -3.74 -9.66 -1.41
C LEU A 51 -4.89 -8.73 -1.79
N ASN A 52 -5.95 -9.27 -2.37
CA ASN A 52 -7.13 -8.47 -2.74
C ASN A 52 -7.77 -7.85 -1.51
N GLU A 53 -7.92 -8.60 -0.44
CA GLU A 53 -8.47 -8.08 0.82
C GLU A 53 -7.60 -6.95 1.38
N LEU A 54 -6.29 -7.15 1.40
CA LEU A 54 -5.35 -6.14 1.90
C LEU A 54 -5.46 -4.84 1.11
N VAL A 55 -5.44 -4.95 -0.22
CA VAL A 55 -5.46 -3.77 -1.08
C VAL A 55 -6.83 -3.10 -1.09
N MET A 56 -7.88 -3.87 -1.37
CA MET A 56 -9.20 -3.30 -1.63
C MET A 56 -9.98 -2.98 -0.37
N ASP A 57 -9.85 -3.81 0.66
CA ASP A 57 -10.66 -3.63 1.87
C ASP A 57 -9.93 -2.82 2.95
N LEU A 58 -8.60 -2.78 2.91
CA LEU A 58 -7.81 -2.08 3.91
C LEU A 58 -7.08 -0.87 3.36
N ILE A 59 -6.17 -1.07 2.41
CA ILE A 59 -5.32 0.03 1.92
C ILE A 59 -6.16 1.12 1.25
N GLN A 60 -7.05 0.73 0.34
CA GLN A 60 -7.87 1.71 -0.38
C GLN A 60 -8.88 2.44 0.49
N LYS A 61 -9.13 1.93 1.70
CA LYS A 61 -10.05 2.57 2.66
C LYS A 61 -9.36 3.58 3.57
N VAL A 62 -8.03 3.66 3.55
CA VAL A 62 -7.31 4.61 4.38
C VAL A 62 -7.60 6.02 3.92
N ASP A 63 -7.97 6.90 4.87
CA ASP A 63 -8.23 8.29 4.55
C ASP A 63 -6.98 8.94 3.96
N GLY A 64 -7.13 9.57 2.82
CA GLY A 64 -6.03 10.20 2.10
C GLY A 64 -5.54 9.40 0.90
N VAL A 65 -5.80 8.10 0.84
CA VAL A 65 -5.44 7.28 -0.33
C VAL A 65 -6.36 7.65 -1.48
N GLU A 66 -5.77 8.07 -2.61
CA GLU A 66 -6.53 8.45 -3.79
C GLU A 66 -6.49 7.37 -4.87
N ARG A 67 -5.34 6.71 -5.01
CA ARG A 67 -5.14 5.75 -6.08
C ARG A 67 -4.08 4.74 -5.69
N THR A 68 -4.28 3.50 -6.09
CA THR A 68 -3.29 2.43 -5.88
C THR A 68 -3.03 1.69 -7.18
N GLU A 69 -1.80 1.21 -7.32
CA GLU A 69 -1.42 0.34 -8.42
C GLU A 69 -0.62 -0.81 -7.83
N THR A 70 -1.08 -2.03 -8.06
CA THR A 70 -0.45 -3.23 -7.46
C THR A 70 0.37 -3.95 -8.51
N HIS A 71 1.64 -4.20 -8.19
CA HIS A 71 2.57 -4.94 -9.03
C HIS A 71 2.93 -6.24 -8.33
N LEU A 72 2.50 -7.35 -8.90
CA LEU A 72 2.80 -8.67 -8.34
C LEU A 72 4.23 -9.07 -8.68
N VAL A 73 4.98 -9.48 -7.66
CA VAL A 73 6.36 -9.94 -7.88
C VAL A 73 6.31 -11.36 -8.43
N VAL A 74 6.93 -11.59 -9.58
CA VAL A 74 6.90 -12.88 -10.25
C VAL A 74 8.25 -13.60 -10.28
N ALA A 75 9.32 -12.92 -9.90
CA ALA A 75 10.63 -13.55 -9.85
C ALA A 75 11.60 -12.82 -8.92
#